data_ea5c291ae5a904fdbcd8d4800050b398
#
_entry.id   ea5c291ae5a904fdbcd8d4800050b398
#
_cell.length_a   1.000
_cell.length_b   1.000
_cell.length_c   1.000
_cell.angle_alpha   90.00
_cell.angle_beta   90.00
_cell.angle_gamma   90.00
#
_symmetry.space_group_name_H-M   'P 1'
#
loop_
_entity.id
_entity.type
_entity.pdbx_description
1 polymer ?
#
loop_
_entity_poly.entity_id
_entity_poly.type
_entity_poly.pdbx_seq_one_letter_code
_entity_poly.pdbx_strand_id
1 'polypeptide(L)'
;MSASLFAGCGSSTQQGGAAASSEASASTTAAADGEEDNIIRVGVVCSMTGGSAIYGEGAQNAIDMAVEEINGGDSGYKIEIVNGGKVADDAKDAKQAMNAYNKVMADSPEAIVGSFFSSVTLPMAEQASKDGMLLLATGATNADVTLKGDTIFRNCFIDPYQGKMAALFAKDKSFTKVAVIYAKDDDYSNGLKDAFIENCEANGIEVAYTGECMTTDTDYSSQAAQAVASGAELLYYPCFLDTVPLLVGAARNAGFTGAIMGGDGWDGSDTTGLASQFDDCYFTNHYSSEDTAPAVQNFVQKYTEKYGTESLNACAALYYDAMYMLMQAAENAGGTDTASLVKGMTGMSFTGVGGDITLDENGDAIKSIAVNTFVDGAVKWTETLGSDGAVVSKAD
;
A
#
# COMPACT_ATOMS: atom_id res chain seq x y z
N MET A 1 -67.20 22.29 16.85
CA MET A 1 -68.08 23.03 15.94
C MET A 1 -67.67 22.65 14.51
N SER A 2 -68.61 21.95 13.88
CA SER A 2 -69.03 21.86 12.50
C SER A 2 -68.02 21.28 11.51
N ALA A 3 -68.05 20.05 11.10
CA ALA A 3 -69.00 19.27 10.31
C ALA A 3 -69.44 19.94 8.99
N SER A 4 -69.07 19.32 7.86
CA SER A 4 -69.98 19.05 6.76
C SER A 4 -69.41 18.08 5.75
N LEU A 5 -70.06 16.94 5.67
CA LEU A 5 -70.07 15.95 4.57
C LEU A 5 -70.74 16.56 3.31
N PHE A 6 -70.35 16.06 2.12
CA PHE A 6 -71.32 15.71 1.10
C PHE A 6 -70.90 14.52 0.24
N ALA A 7 -71.76 13.51 0.24
CA ALA A 7 -71.75 12.32 -0.60
C ALA A 7 -72.51 12.58 -1.88
N GLY A 8 -72.23 11.84 -2.96
CA GLY A 8 -73.01 11.80 -4.18
C GLY A 8 -72.78 10.50 -4.93
N CYS A 9 -73.70 9.58 -4.77
CA CYS A 9 -73.80 8.33 -5.54
C CYS A 9 -74.42 8.57 -6.94
N GLY A 10 -74.12 7.68 -7.89
CA GLY A 10 -74.81 7.59 -9.14
C GLY A 10 -74.45 6.32 -9.92
N SER A 11 -75.39 5.38 -9.98
CA SER A 11 -75.27 4.00 -10.42
C SER A 11 -75.41 3.78 -11.94
N SER A 12 -74.84 2.63 -12.38
CA SER A 12 -75.35 1.61 -13.34
C SER A 12 -75.45 1.98 -14.82
N THR A 13 -74.97 1.16 -15.75
CA THR A 13 -75.60 -0.03 -16.32
C THR A 13 -74.68 -0.76 -17.30
N GLN A 14 -74.92 -2.06 -17.37
CA GLN A 14 -74.35 -3.15 -18.14
C GLN A 14 -74.57 -3.08 -19.67
N GLN A 15 -73.65 -3.73 -20.38
CA GLN A 15 -73.76 -4.70 -21.49
C GLN A 15 -72.62 -4.40 -22.51
N GLY A 16 -71.77 -5.29 -22.96
CA GLY A 16 -71.92 -6.63 -23.44
C GLY A 16 -70.96 -6.81 -24.60
N GLY A 17 -70.13 -7.83 -24.55
CA GLY A 17 -69.68 -8.57 -25.73
C GLY A 17 -68.51 -8.06 -26.56
N ALA A 18 -67.41 -8.78 -26.51
CA ALA A 18 -66.79 -9.52 -27.59
C ALA A 18 -65.29 -9.73 -27.30
N ALA A 19 -64.91 -10.98 -27.28
CA ALA A 19 -63.50 -11.42 -27.18
C ALA A 19 -62.74 -11.02 -28.44
N ALA A 20 -61.56 -10.40 -28.23
CA ALA A 20 -60.50 -10.35 -29.22
C ALA A 20 -59.23 -10.72 -28.53
N SER A 21 -58.73 -11.89 -28.89
CA SER A 21 -57.37 -12.36 -28.56
C SER A 21 -56.33 -11.39 -29.17
N SER A 22 -55.59 -10.71 -28.32
CA SER A 22 -54.35 -10.07 -28.75
C SER A 22 -53.18 -10.85 -28.18
N GLU A 23 -52.44 -11.48 -29.07
CA GLU A 23 -51.15 -12.07 -28.83
C GLU A 23 -50.23 -11.04 -28.21
N ALA A 24 -49.76 -11.34 -26.99
CA ALA A 24 -48.66 -10.60 -26.38
C ALA A 24 -47.39 -10.96 -27.13
N SER A 25 -46.95 -10.10 -28.02
CA SER A 25 -45.57 -10.09 -28.50
C SER A 25 -44.66 -9.85 -27.31
N ALA A 26 -44.03 -10.93 -26.85
CA ALA A 26 -42.85 -10.82 -26.02
C ALA A 26 -41.76 -10.13 -26.85
N SER A 27 -41.58 -8.85 -26.60
CA SER A 27 -40.38 -8.15 -27.01
C SER A 27 -39.23 -8.72 -26.19
N THR A 28 -38.54 -9.70 -26.74
CA THR A 28 -37.18 -10.02 -26.36
C THR A 28 -36.35 -8.81 -26.74
N THR A 29 -36.09 -7.95 -25.79
CA THR A 29 -34.91 -7.07 -25.84
C THR A 29 -33.71 -7.99 -25.92
N ALA A 30 -33.20 -8.17 -27.13
CA ALA A 30 -31.86 -8.65 -27.33
C ALA A 30 -30.95 -7.73 -26.48
N ALA A 31 -30.26 -8.31 -25.52
CA ALA A 31 -29.09 -7.66 -24.95
C ALA A 31 -28.21 -7.28 -26.16
N ALA A 32 -27.96 -6.02 -26.33
CA ALA A 32 -26.92 -5.59 -27.22
C ALA A 32 -25.63 -6.30 -26.70
N ASP A 33 -25.01 -7.08 -27.56
CA ASP A 33 -23.60 -7.43 -27.43
C ASP A 33 -22.86 -6.09 -27.43
N GLY A 34 -22.70 -5.50 -26.26
CA GLY A 34 -21.69 -4.48 -26.03
C GLY A 34 -20.38 -5.23 -26.19
N GLU A 35 -19.56 -4.87 -27.18
CA GLU A 35 -18.15 -5.17 -27.12
C GLU A 35 -17.71 -4.79 -25.70
N GLU A 36 -17.33 -5.80 -24.89
CA GLU A 36 -16.66 -5.53 -23.61
C GLU A 36 -15.45 -4.67 -23.95
N ASP A 37 -15.48 -3.41 -23.51
CA ASP A 37 -14.33 -2.56 -23.71
C ASP A 37 -13.24 -3.15 -22.79
N ASN A 38 -12.21 -3.73 -23.33
CA ASN A 38 -11.09 -4.33 -22.61
C ASN A 38 -10.30 -3.26 -21.82
N ILE A 39 -10.99 -2.29 -21.22
CA ILE A 39 -10.44 -1.19 -20.44
C ILE A 39 -10.73 -1.43 -18.98
N ILE A 40 -9.71 -1.41 -18.15
CA ILE A 40 -9.80 -1.41 -16.68
C ILE A 40 -9.73 0.04 -16.21
N ARG A 41 -10.83 0.56 -15.66
CA ARG A 41 -10.84 1.89 -15.04
C ARG A 41 -10.39 1.79 -13.60
N VAL A 42 -9.33 2.50 -13.26
CA VAL A 42 -8.67 2.39 -11.96
C VAL A 42 -8.72 3.71 -11.22
N GLY A 43 -9.30 3.70 -10.03
CA GLY A 43 -9.17 4.76 -9.05
C GLY A 43 -7.85 4.65 -8.30
N VAL A 44 -7.10 5.74 -8.17
CA VAL A 44 -5.83 5.71 -7.45
C VAL A 44 -5.84 6.71 -6.31
N VAL A 45 -5.39 6.27 -5.14
CA VAL A 45 -5.30 7.08 -3.92
C VAL A 45 -3.90 6.99 -3.33
N CYS A 46 -3.27 8.12 -3.03
CA CYS A 46 -1.99 8.23 -2.33
C CYS A 46 -1.81 9.65 -1.76
N SER A 47 -0.89 9.84 -0.83
CA SER A 47 -0.60 11.17 -0.26
C SER A 47 0.18 12.03 -1.24
N MET A 48 -0.50 13.03 -1.83
CA MET A 48 0.06 13.99 -2.79
C MET A 48 0.56 15.27 -2.10
N THR A 49 0.21 15.46 -0.82
CA THR A 49 0.55 16.66 -0.05
C THR A 49 1.13 16.30 1.31
N GLY A 50 1.74 17.30 2.00
CA GLY A 50 2.36 17.11 3.32
C GLY A 50 3.78 16.55 3.26
N GLY A 51 4.28 16.06 4.41
CA GLY A 51 5.66 15.57 4.56
C GLY A 51 5.98 14.31 3.76
N SER A 52 4.94 13.57 3.33
CA SER A 52 5.07 12.34 2.56
C SER A 52 4.69 12.49 1.08
N ALA A 53 4.59 13.73 0.57
CA ALA A 53 4.19 14.02 -0.81
C ALA A 53 5.06 13.34 -1.88
N ILE A 54 6.31 13.05 -1.55
CA ILE A 54 7.26 12.34 -2.43
C ILE A 54 6.79 10.92 -2.80
N TYR A 55 5.98 10.28 -1.94
CA TYR A 55 5.36 9.00 -2.25
C TYR A 55 4.27 9.14 -3.32
N GLY A 56 3.42 10.16 -3.18
CA GLY A 56 2.38 10.43 -4.17
C GLY A 56 2.93 10.85 -5.52
N GLU A 57 4.00 11.63 -5.54
CA GLU A 57 4.72 11.97 -6.78
C GLU A 57 5.30 10.71 -7.43
N GLY A 58 5.95 9.85 -6.64
CA GLY A 58 6.47 8.58 -7.11
C GLY A 58 5.38 7.68 -7.67
N ALA A 59 4.23 7.58 -6.98
CA ALA A 59 3.07 6.83 -7.44
C ALA A 59 2.53 7.36 -8.78
N GLN A 60 2.30 8.68 -8.91
CA GLN A 60 1.78 9.27 -10.15
C GLN A 60 2.72 9.01 -11.33
N ASN A 61 4.04 9.23 -11.14
CA ASN A 61 5.03 9.01 -12.18
C ASN A 61 5.08 7.54 -12.63
N ALA A 62 5.08 6.62 -11.68
CA ALA A 62 5.13 5.17 -11.92
C ALA A 62 3.87 4.67 -12.63
N ILE A 63 2.69 5.17 -12.23
CA ILE A 63 1.41 4.86 -12.87
C ILE A 63 1.39 5.37 -14.30
N ASP A 64 1.76 6.64 -14.53
CA ASP A 64 1.81 7.22 -15.88
C ASP A 64 2.73 6.41 -16.80
N MET A 65 3.86 5.90 -16.28
CA MET A 65 4.77 5.04 -17.02
C MET A 65 4.17 3.65 -17.30
N ALA A 66 3.60 2.99 -16.28
CA ALA A 66 3.00 1.67 -16.43
C ALA A 66 1.81 1.69 -17.40
N VAL A 67 0.94 2.69 -17.30
CA VAL A 67 -0.22 2.87 -18.19
C VAL A 67 0.21 3.11 -19.63
N GLU A 68 1.24 3.93 -19.86
CA GLU A 68 1.80 4.14 -21.20
C GLU A 68 2.34 2.83 -21.81
N GLU A 69 3.08 2.05 -21.02
CA GLU A 69 3.65 0.77 -21.45
C GLU A 69 2.57 -0.28 -21.71
N ILE A 70 1.61 -0.46 -20.80
CA ILE A 70 0.51 -1.42 -20.94
C ILE A 70 -0.35 -1.05 -22.15
N ASN A 71 -0.72 0.22 -22.28
CA ASN A 71 -1.57 0.70 -23.37
C ASN A 71 -0.87 0.72 -24.73
N GLY A 72 0.46 0.80 -24.74
CA GLY A 72 1.29 0.65 -25.94
C GLY A 72 1.63 -0.79 -26.32
N GLY A 73 1.41 -1.75 -25.42
CA GLY A 73 1.72 -3.17 -25.58
C GLY A 73 0.62 -3.97 -26.29
N ASP A 74 0.84 -5.28 -26.36
CA ASP A 74 0.00 -6.24 -27.10
C ASP A 74 -0.91 -7.09 -26.18
N SER A 75 -1.11 -6.72 -24.90
CA SER A 75 -1.87 -7.50 -23.91
C SER A 75 -3.37 -7.69 -24.25
N GLY A 76 -3.91 -6.87 -25.13
CA GLY A 76 -5.34 -6.85 -25.44
C GLY A 76 -6.19 -6.08 -24.41
N TYR A 77 -5.65 -5.80 -23.21
CA TYR A 77 -6.27 -4.98 -22.18
C TYR A 77 -5.61 -3.61 -22.09
N LYS A 78 -6.36 -2.63 -21.63
CA LYS A 78 -5.91 -1.24 -21.42
C LYS A 78 -6.25 -0.80 -20.01
N ILE A 79 -5.51 0.16 -19.51
CA ILE A 79 -5.79 0.81 -18.20
C ILE A 79 -6.13 2.27 -18.45
N GLU A 80 -7.18 2.73 -17.81
CA GLU A 80 -7.57 4.14 -17.72
C GLU A 80 -7.60 4.56 -16.25
N ILE A 81 -6.82 5.58 -15.90
CA ILE A 81 -6.90 6.15 -14.56
C ILE A 81 -8.04 7.15 -14.53
N VAL A 82 -9.04 6.89 -13.68
CA VAL A 82 -10.16 7.83 -13.45
C VAL A 82 -9.69 9.12 -12.77
N ASN A 83 -10.59 10.03 -12.40
CA ASN A 83 -10.23 11.33 -11.82
C ASN A 83 -9.33 12.15 -12.76
N GLY A 84 -9.57 12.06 -14.07
CA GLY A 84 -8.80 12.80 -15.09
C GLY A 84 -7.34 12.37 -15.19
N GLY A 85 -7.03 11.09 -14.92
CA GLY A 85 -5.66 10.54 -14.97
C GLY A 85 -4.83 10.88 -13.74
N LYS A 86 -5.44 11.28 -12.62
CA LYS A 86 -4.72 11.78 -11.45
C LYS A 86 -4.97 10.96 -10.20
N VAL A 87 -3.90 10.76 -9.43
CA VAL A 87 -3.96 10.26 -8.07
C VAL A 87 -4.81 11.20 -7.20
N ALA A 88 -5.72 10.64 -6.43
CA ALA A 88 -6.51 11.38 -5.45
C ALA A 88 -5.73 11.47 -4.13
N ASP A 89 -5.64 12.67 -3.57
CA ASP A 89 -4.85 12.97 -2.38
C ASP A 89 -5.58 12.54 -1.09
N ASP A 90 -4.96 11.65 -0.33
CA ASP A 90 -5.41 11.28 1.02
C ASP A 90 -4.75 12.12 2.13
N ALA A 91 -3.74 12.93 1.81
CA ALA A 91 -3.01 13.79 2.73
C ALA A 91 -2.51 13.07 4.01
N LYS A 92 -2.33 11.74 3.97
CA LYS A 92 -2.01 10.88 5.14
C LYS A 92 -3.02 11.08 6.30
N ASP A 93 -4.28 11.32 5.96
CA ASP A 93 -5.39 11.56 6.89
C ASP A 93 -6.59 10.67 6.55
N ALA A 94 -7.10 9.93 7.52
CA ALA A 94 -8.18 8.95 7.32
C ALA A 94 -9.47 9.58 6.75
N LYS A 95 -9.79 10.82 7.13
CA LYS A 95 -10.97 11.52 6.61
C LYS A 95 -10.74 11.98 5.16
N GLN A 96 -9.55 12.47 4.84
CA GLN A 96 -9.21 12.85 3.46
C GLN A 96 -9.14 11.62 2.56
N ALA A 97 -8.66 10.49 3.07
CA ALA A 97 -8.70 9.22 2.36
C ALA A 97 -10.12 8.82 1.94
N MET A 98 -11.10 8.96 2.84
CA MET A 98 -12.49 8.69 2.50
C MET A 98 -13.06 9.69 1.49
N ASN A 99 -12.61 10.95 1.51
CA ASN A 99 -12.96 11.92 0.49
C ASN A 99 -12.35 11.54 -0.87
N ALA A 100 -11.07 11.12 -0.87
CA ALA A 100 -10.35 10.66 -2.06
C ALA A 100 -11.01 9.39 -2.65
N TYR A 101 -11.34 8.40 -1.78
CA TYR A 101 -12.10 7.20 -2.15
C TYR A 101 -13.42 7.57 -2.84
N ASN A 102 -14.26 8.37 -2.20
CA ASN A 102 -15.56 8.78 -2.76
C ASN A 102 -15.39 9.56 -4.08
N LYS A 103 -14.32 10.32 -4.22
CA LYS A 103 -14.04 11.07 -5.43
C LYS A 103 -13.75 10.15 -6.61
N VAL A 104 -12.89 9.13 -6.43
CA VAL A 104 -12.57 8.17 -7.50
C VAL A 104 -13.77 7.26 -7.80
N MET A 105 -14.55 6.87 -6.79
CA MET A 105 -15.77 6.08 -6.96
C MET A 105 -16.85 6.77 -7.79
N ALA A 106 -16.87 8.12 -7.82
CA ALA A 106 -17.82 8.88 -8.64
C ALA A 106 -17.66 8.64 -10.15
N ASP A 107 -16.47 8.22 -10.58
CA ASP A 107 -16.16 7.90 -11.98
C ASP A 107 -16.35 6.40 -12.29
N SER A 108 -16.95 5.62 -11.38
CA SER A 108 -17.27 4.19 -11.54
C SER A 108 -16.09 3.33 -11.97
N PRO A 109 -14.99 3.27 -11.19
CA PRO A 109 -13.86 2.39 -11.48
C PRO A 109 -14.21 0.92 -11.31
N GLU A 110 -13.46 0.02 -11.94
CA GLU A 110 -13.51 -1.43 -11.72
C GLU A 110 -12.58 -1.87 -10.58
N ALA A 111 -11.55 -1.07 -10.25
CA ALA A 111 -10.63 -1.32 -9.13
C ALA A 111 -10.13 -0.01 -8.52
N ILE A 112 -9.74 -0.09 -7.25
CA ILE A 112 -9.03 0.98 -6.55
C ILE A 112 -7.64 0.49 -6.17
N VAL A 113 -6.61 1.31 -6.41
CA VAL A 113 -5.21 1.07 -6.02
C VAL A 113 -4.79 2.11 -4.99
N GLY A 114 -4.23 1.64 -3.89
CA GLY A 114 -3.74 2.48 -2.79
C GLY A 114 -4.44 2.16 -1.44
N SER A 115 -4.12 2.83 -0.35
CA SER A 115 -3.10 3.84 -0.20
C SER A 115 -1.78 3.19 0.29
N PHE A 116 -0.73 4.03 0.48
CA PHE A 116 0.55 3.55 1.01
C PHE A 116 0.53 3.38 2.54
N PHE A 117 -0.25 4.17 3.26
CA PHE A 117 -0.27 4.22 4.72
C PHE A 117 -1.36 3.33 5.32
N SER A 118 -1.04 2.54 6.35
CA SER A 118 -1.97 1.60 7.00
C SER A 118 -3.17 2.30 7.62
N SER A 119 -2.96 3.36 8.42
CA SER A 119 -4.01 4.14 9.09
C SER A 119 -5.00 4.81 8.12
N VAL A 120 -4.55 5.05 6.89
CA VAL A 120 -5.35 5.63 5.80
C VAL A 120 -6.08 4.54 5.01
N THR A 121 -5.42 3.41 4.78
CA THR A 121 -5.94 2.30 3.98
C THR A 121 -7.01 1.49 4.73
N LEU A 122 -6.87 1.31 6.05
CA LEU A 122 -7.82 0.54 6.86
C LEU A 122 -9.29 0.98 6.69
N PRO A 123 -9.65 2.28 6.84
CA PRO A 123 -11.02 2.73 6.61
C PRO A 123 -11.44 2.62 5.14
N MET A 124 -10.52 2.80 4.18
CA MET A 124 -10.81 2.60 2.75
C MET A 124 -11.11 1.13 2.45
N ALA A 125 -10.33 0.19 2.99
CA ALA A 125 -10.53 -1.25 2.82
C ALA A 125 -11.89 -1.70 3.39
N GLU A 126 -12.25 -1.19 4.58
CA GLU A 126 -13.57 -1.46 5.17
C GLU A 126 -14.71 -0.96 4.27
N GLN A 127 -14.57 0.22 3.67
CA GLN A 127 -15.59 0.76 2.77
C GLN A 127 -15.62 0.02 1.43
N ALA A 128 -14.46 -0.26 0.83
CA ALA A 128 -14.35 -1.00 -0.43
C ALA A 128 -14.97 -2.40 -0.31
N SER A 129 -14.74 -3.10 0.81
CA SER A 129 -15.39 -4.37 1.10
C SER A 129 -16.92 -4.27 1.14
N LYS A 130 -17.48 -3.22 1.79
CA LYS A 130 -18.94 -2.97 1.82
C LYS A 130 -19.52 -2.68 0.45
N ASP A 131 -18.75 -1.98 -0.39
CA ASP A 131 -19.15 -1.62 -1.76
C ASP A 131 -18.94 -2.78 -2.75
N GLY A 132 -18.31 -3.88 -2.34
CA GLY A 132 -17.90 -4.99 -3.21
C GLY A 132 -16.84 -4.60 -4.22
N MET A 133 -16.07 -3.55 -3.93
CA MET A 133 -15.04 -2.99 -4.79
C MET A 133 -13.69 -3.70 -4.56
N LEU A 134 -12.97 -4.05 -5.63
CA LEU A 134 -11.58 -4.47 -5.51
C LEU A 134 -10.72 -3.31 -5.04
N LEU A 135 -10.00 -3.53 -3.93
CA LEU A 135 -8.94 -2.63 -3.48
C LEU A 135 -7.61 -3.38 -3.43
N LEU A 136 -6.62 -2.88 -4.15
CA LEU A 136 -5.24 -3.35 -4.12
C LEU A 136 -4.38 -2.35 -3.33
N ALA A 137 -4.07 -2.67 -2.08
CA ALA A 137 -3.22 -1.86 -1.22
C ALA A 137 -1.74 -1.97 -1.64
N THR A 138 -1.03 -0.83 -1.64
CA THR A 138 0.32 -0.70 -2.21
C THR A 138 1.35 -0.19 -1.20
N GLY A 139 1.40 -0.74 0.00
CA GLY A 139 2.34 -0.32 1.03
C GLY A 139 1.73 -0.31 2.42
N ALA A 140 0.42 -0.45 2.53
CA ALA A 140 -0.27 -0.61 3.81
C ALA A 140 0.00 -2.01 4.37
N THR A 141 1.01 -2.13 5.21
CA THR A 141 1.55 -3.40 5.72
C THR A 141 0.82 -3.94 6.95
N ASN A 142 -0.05 -3.14 7.59
CA ASN A 142 -0.83 -3.61 8.73
C ASN A 142 -1.67 -4.84 8.36
N ALA A 143 -1.57 -5.92 9.15
CA ALA A 143 -2.20 -7.21 8.86
C ALA A 143 -3.72 -7.14 8.70
N ASP A 144 -4.39 -6.19 9.36
CA ASP A 144 -5.84 -6.07 9.36
C ASP A 144 -6.43 -5.53 8.04
N VAL A 145 -5.60 -5.06 7.09
CA VAL A 145 -6.08 -4.45 5.84
C VAL A 145 -6.85 -5.46 4.99
N THR A 146 -6.28 -6.60 4.67
CA THR A 146 -6.90 -7.64 3.85
C THR A 146 -8.01 -8.38 4.58
N LEU A 147 -7.95 -8.43 5.92
CA LEU A 147 -9.00 -9.02 6.75
C LEU A 147 -10.33 -8.23 6.71
N LYS A 148 -10.39 -7.09 6.02
CA LYS A 148 -11.65 -6.32 5.84
C LYS A 148 -12.61 -6.97 4.85
N GLY A 149 -12.14 -7.85 3.95
CA GLY A 149 -13.03 -8.58 3.03
C GLY A 149 -12.31 -9.24 1.86
N ASP A 150 -13.02 -10.15 1.19
CA ASP A 150 -12.50 -11.00 0.10
C ASP A 150 -12.18 -10.23 -1.19
N THR A 151 -12.49 -8.94 -1.25
CA THR A 151 -12.17 -8.05 -2.39
C THR A 151 -10.95 -7.20 -2.14
N ILE A 152 -10.28 -7.38 -1.00
CA ILE A 152 -9.13 -6.59 -0.58
C ILE A 152 -7.84 -7.42 -0.74
N PHE A 153 -6.91 -6.88 -1.50
CA PHE A 153 -5.61 -7.48 -1.79
C PHE A 153 -4.48 -6.50 -1.49
N ARG A 154 -3.25 -7.00 -1.43
CA ARG A 154 -2.06 -6.16 -1.35
C ARG A 154 -0.90 -6.72 -2.16
N ASN A 155 -0.01 -5.86 -2.64
CA ASN A 155 1.26 -6.26 -3.25
C ASN A 155 2.48 -6.01 -2.35
N CYS A 156 2.26 -5.50 -1.16
CA CYS A 156 3.27 -5.34 -0.11
C CYS A 156 3.23 -6.52 0.88
N PHE A 157 4.32 -6.77 1.60
CA PHE A 157 4.34 -7.71 2.72
C PHE A 157 3.55 -7.15 3.93
N ILE A 158 3.45 -7.94 5.00
CA ILE A 158 2.73 -7.57 6.23
C ILE A 158 3.70 -7.28 7.40
N ASP A 159 3.27 -6.45 8.35
CA ASP A 159 4.05 -6.10 9.55
C ASP A 159 4.56 -7.31 10.34
N PRO A 160 3.78 -8.41 10.55
CA PRO A 160 4.27 -9.61 11.22
C PRO A 160 5.50 -10.23 10.54
N TYR A 161 5.51 -10.24 9.19
CA TYR A 161 6.65 -10.72 8.43
C TYR A 161 7.82 -9.73 8.49
N GLN A 162 7.57 -8.43 8.29
CA GLN A 162 8.60 -7.40 8.32
C GLN A 162 9.29 -7.32 9.68
N GLY A 163 8.52 -7.32 10.78
CA GLY A 163 9.06 -7.30 12.14
C GLY A 163 9.88 -8.55 12.48
N LYS A 164 9.44 -9.72 11.98
CA LYS A 164 10.21 -10.96 12.09
C LYS A 164 11.56 -10.84 11.37
N MET A 165 11.57 -10.32 10.13
CA MET A 165 12.81 -10.18 9.35
C MET A 165 13.76 -9.17 10.00
N ALA A 166 13.25 -8.05 10.52
CA ALA A 166 14.05 -7.08 11.27
C ALA A 166 14.69 -7.69 12.53
N ALA A 167 13.95 -8.52 13.27
CA ALA A 167 14.49 -9.22 14.44
C ALA A 167 15.53 -10.30 14.07
N LEU A 168 15.33 -11.00 12.94
CA LEU A 168 16.33 -11.97 12.44
C LEU A 168 17.60 -11.25 11.98
N PHE A 169 17.48 -10.11 11.32
CA PHE A 169 18.61 -9.26 10.98
C PHE A 169 19.38 -8.80 12.24
N ALA A 170 18.66 -8.35 13.27
CA ALA A 170 19.26 -7.99 14.54
C ALA A 170 20.04 -9.17 15.17
N LYS A 171 19.48 -10.38 15.10
CA LYS A 171 20.13 -11.61 15.57
C LYS A 171 21.39 -11.94 14.75
N ASP A 172 21.32 -11.85 13.43
CA ASP A 172 22.46 -12.11 12.54
C ASP A 172 23.62 -11.15 12.82
N LYS A 173 23.31 -9.90 13.09
CA LYS A 173 24.27 -8.88 13.55
C LYS A 173 24.77 -9.10 15.00
N SER A 174 24.25 -10.13 15.68
CA SER A 174 24.61 -10.46 17.07
C SER A 174 24.21 -9.41 18.10
N PHE A 175 23.20 -8.57 17.82
CA PHE A 175 22.64 -7.69 18.82
C PHE A 175 21.88 -8.48 19.88
N THR A 176 22.14 -8.19 21.15
CA THR A 176 21.55 -8.88 22.30
C THR A 176 20.56 -8.01 23.06
N LYS A 177 20.61 -6.69 22.83
CA LYS A 177 19.81 -5.70 23.52
C LYS A 177 19.34 -4.61 22.58
N VAL A 178 18.01 -4.37 22.51
CA VAL A 178 17.41 -3.40 21.63
C VAL A 178 16.56 -2.37 22.40
N ALA A 179 16.40 -1.19 21.81
CA ALA A 179 15.41 -0.20 22.19
C ALA A 179 14.42 -0.02 21.05
N VAL A 180 13.18 0.33 21.37
CA VAL A 180 12.14 0.62 20.39
C VAL A 180 11.54 1.99 20.69
N ILE A 181 11.39 2.85 19.68
CA ILE A 181 10.61 4.08 19.75
C ILE A 181 9.56 4.01 18.64
N TYR A 182 8.29 4.26 18.97
CA TYR A 182 7.19 4.07 18.04
C TYR A 182 6.13 5.17 18.17
N ALA A 183 5.41 5.45 17.09
CA ALA A 183 4.30 6.39 17.07
C ALA A 183 3.01 5.69 17.50
N LYS A 184 2.50 6.00 18.71
CA LYS A 184 1.34 5.32 19.29
C LYS A 184 0.01 5.64 18.64
N ASP A 185 -0.04 6.70 17.85
CA ASP A 185 -1.20 7.16 17.08
C ASP A 185 -1.19 6.66 15.61
N ASP A 186 -0.30 5.73 15.27
CA ASP A 186 -0.17 5.19 13.91
C ASP A 186 -0.26 3.66 13.89
N ASP A 187 -1.16 3.10 13.06
CA ASP A 187 -1.44 1.67 13.00
C ASP A 187 -0.26 0.85 12.45
N TYR A 188 0.49 1.39 11.48
CA TYR A 188 1.71 0.79 10.97
C TYR A 188 2.77 0.68 12.06
N SER A 189 3.06 1.82 12.72
CA SER A 189 4.10 1.88 13.75
C SER A 189 3.79 0.94 14.93
N ASN A 190 2.52 0.82 15.33
CA ASN A 190 2.09 -0.11 16.37
C ASN A 190 2.23 -1.57 15.93
N GLY A 191 1.72 -1.93 14.74
CA GLY A 191 1.77 -3.29 14.24
C GLY A 191 3.20 -3.80 14.08
N LEU A 192 4.04 -2.98 13.47
CA LEU A 192 5.43 -3.34 13.22
C LEU A 192 6.27 -3.39 14.50
N LYS A 193 6.04 -2.48 15.46
CA LYS A 193 6.64 -2.55 16.81
C LYS A 193 6.27 -3.85 17.52
N ASP A 194 4.99 -4.24 17.52
CA ASP A 194 4.54 -5.45 18.21
C ASP A 194 5.20 -6.70 17.61
N ALA A 195 5.23 -6.79 16.28
CA ALA A 195 5.88 -7.89 15.57
C ALA A 195 7.40 -7.96 15.83
N PHE A 196 8.08 -6.81 15.84
CA PHE A 196 9.52 -6.77 16.12
C PHE A 196 9.83 -7.22 17.55
N ILE A 197 9.09 -6.71 18.55
CA ILE A 197 9.28 -7.06 19.97
C ILE A 197 9.04 -8.55 20.18
N GLU A 198 7.93 -9.11 19.69
CA GLU A 198 7.61 -10.55 19.80
C GLU A 198 8.73 -11.41 19.24
N ASN A 199 9.25 -11.05 18.07
CA ASN A 199 10.32 -11.82 17.43
C ASN A 199 11.69 -11.60 18.08
N CYS A 200 11.98 -10.44 18.66
CA CYS A 200 13.18 -10.24 19.50
C CYS A 200 13.16 -11.16 20.71
N GLU A 201 12.06 -11.17 21.46
CA GLU A 201 11.90 -12.03 22.64
C GLU A 201 12.01 -13.51 22.28
N ALA A 202 11.36 -13.96 21.19
CA ALA A 202 11.44 -15.33 20.67
C ALA A 202 12.88 -15.75 20.29
N ASN A 203 13.73 -14.79 19.91
CA ASN A 203 15.13 -15.02 19.57
C ASN A 203 16.12 -14.74 20.71
N GLY A 204 15.62 -14.42 21.91
CA GLY A 204 16.46 -14.18 23.10
C GLY A 204 17.15 -12.81 23.11
N ILE A 205 16.62 -11.84 22.36
CA ILE A 205 17.07 -10.45 22.32
C ILE A 205 16.27 -9.66 23.36
N GLU A 206 16.96 -8.98 24.27
CA GLU A 206 16.34 -8.16 25.33
C GLU A 206 15.80 -6.87 24.74
N VAL A 207 14.51 -6.57 24.95
CA VAL A 207 13.92 -5.25 24.68
C VAL A 207 14.08 -4.38 25.93
N ALA A 208 15.16 -3.61 25.99
CA ALA A 208 15.57 -2.87 27.19
C ALA A 208 14.83 -1.54 27.37
N TYR A 209 14.23 -1.00 26.32
CA TYR A 209 13.46 0.23 26.35
C TYR A 209 12.39 0.24 25.26
N THR A 210 11.19 0.69 25.59
CA THR A 210 10.13 1.01 24.65
C THR A 210 9.63 2.42 24.94
N GLY A 211 9.79 3.32 23.98
CA GLY A 211 9.39 4.73 24.06
C GLY A 211 8.26 5.05 23.09
N GLU A 212 7.34 5.89 23.53
CA GLU A 212 6.23 6.39 22.72
C GLU A 212 6.55 7.77 22.14
N CYS A 213 6.08 8.03 20.94
CA CYS A 213 5.96 9.35 20.33
C CYS A 213 4.60 9.49 19.63
N MET A 214 4.37 10.68 19.06
CA MET A 214 3.24 10.95 18.16
C MET A 214 3.78 11.17 16.74
N THR A 215 2.97 10.92 15.74
CA THR A 215 3.31 11.19 14.33
C THR A 215 3.63 12.67 14.06
N THR A 216 3.17 13.56 14.93
CA THR A 216 3.38 15.02 14.85
C THR A 216 4.53 15.54 15.71
N ASP A 217 5.24 14.65 16.43
CA ASP A 217 6.36 15.06 17.28
C ASP A 217 7.54 15.52 16.41
N THR A 218 8.21 16.57 16.88
CA THR A 218 9.40 17.15 16.24
C THR A 218 10.64 17.13 17.16
N ASP A 219 10.47 16.72 18.42
CA ASP A 219 11.55 16.60 19.42
C ASP A 219 11.55 15.21 20.03
N TYR A 220 12.63 14.47 19.82
CA TYR A 220 12.85 13.12 20.28
C TYR A 220 13.94 13.03 21.37
N SER A 221 14.37 14.15 21.93
CA SER A 221 15.50 14.23 22.87
C SER A 221 15.30 13.35 24.09
N SER A 222 14.07 13.29 24.63
CA SER A 222 13.74 12.47 25.80
C SER A 222 13.83 10.98 25.51
N GLN A 223 13.23 10.54 24.42
CA GLN A 223 13.23 9.13 23.98
C GLN A 223 14.65 8.67 23.62
N ALA A 224 15.41 9.53 22.92
CA ALA A 224 16.80 9.28 22.56
C ALA A 224 17.68 9.11 23.81
N ALA A 225 17.55 9.98 24.82
CA ALA A 225 18.29 9.86 26.08
C ALA A 225 17.97 8.56 26.82
N GLN A 226 16.72 8.12 26.81
CA GLN A 226 16.31 6.84 27.43
C GLN A 226 16.87 5.64 26.65
N ALA A 227 16.86 5.68 25.31
CA ALA A 227 17.47 4.65 24.47
C ALA A 227 18.98 4.50 24.77
N VAL A 228 19.72 5.60 24.91
CA VAL A 228 21.12 5.59 25.33
C VAL A 228 21.26 4.99 26.74
N ALA A 229 20.44 5.43 27.71
CA ALA A 229 20.51 4.96 29.10
C ALA A 229 20.18 3.47 29.24
N SER A 230 19.39 2.90 28.33
CA SER A 230 19.04 1.48 28.32
C SER A 230 20.21 0.57 27.97
N GLY A 231 21.26 1.11 27.36
CA GLY A 231 22.41 0.34 26.87
C GLY A 231 22.07 -0.52 25.65
N ALA A 232 21.04 -0.15 24.88
CA ALA A 232 20.69 -0.85 23.65
C ALA A 232 21.80 -0.73 22.59
N GLU A 233 22.00 -1.81 21.84
CA GLU A 233 22.95 -1.92 20.73
C GLU A 233 22.28 -1.58 19.39
N LEU A 234 20.95 -1.73 19.33
CA LEU A 234 20.10 -1.37 18.20
C LEU A 234 18.91 -0.55 18.71
N LEU A 235 18.62 0.57 18.02
CA LEU A 235 17.38 1.33 18.18
C LEU A 235 16.46 1.05 16.98
N TYR A 236 15.28 0.47 17.23
CA TYR A 236 14.27 0.22 16.21
C TYR A 236 13.24 1.35 16.20
N TYR A 237 13.00 1.93 15.02
CA TYR A 237 12.09 3.06 14.82
C TYR A 237 11.16 2.82 13.62
N PRO A 238 10.04 2.11 13.80
CA PRO A 238 9.07 1.84 12.75
C PRO A 238 8.16 3.06 12.51
N CYS A 239 8.68 4.08 11.86
CA CYS A 239 7.97 5.32 11.52
C CYS A 239 8.31 5.74 10.09
N PHE A 240 7.82 6.90 9.67
CA PHE A 240 7.93 7.35 8.29
C PHE A 240 9.01 8.41 8.08
N LEU A 241 9.41 8.55 6.83
CA LEU A 241 10.51 9.37 6.31
C LEU A 241 10.54 10.81 6.83
N ASP A 242 9.38 11.40 7.13
CA ASP A 242 9.23 12.79 7.60
C ASP A 242 9.77 12.99 9.03
N THR A 243 9.78 11.94 9.86
CA THR A 243 10.26 11.98 11.26
C THR A 243 11.61 11.28 11.45
N VAL A 244 12.02 10.43 10.50
CA VAL A 244 13.26 9.63 10.60
C VAL A 244 14.52 10.49 10.79
N PRO A 245 14.76 11.58 10.02
CA PRO A 245 15.93 12.42 10.21
C PRO A 245 15.94 13.10 11.58
N LEU A 246 14.77 13.43 12.13
CA LEU A 246 14.63 14.06 13.44
C LEU A 246 15.04 13.10 14.56
N LEU A 247 14.56 11.86 14.52
CA LEU A 247 14.91 10.85 15.50
C LEU A 247 16.39 10.46 15.39
N VAL A 248 16.89 10.16 14.19
CA VAL A 248 18.29 9.77 13.97
C VAL A 248 19.19 10.87 14.50
N GLY A 249 18.92 12.14 14.15
CA GLY A 249 19.65 13.30 14.67
C GLY A 249 19.62 13.40 16.20
N ALA A 250 18.46 13.24 16.82
CA ALA A 250 18.31 13.27 18.27
C ALA A 250 19.07 12.13 18.95
N ALA A 251 19.01 10.91 18.39
CA ALA A 251 19.70 9.73 18.94
C ALA A 251 21.23 9.93 18.89
N ARG A 252 21.78 10.34 17.75
CA ARG A 252 23.21 10.60 17.59
C ARG A 252 23.69 11.75 18.49
N ASN A 253 22.92 12.83 18.59
CA ASN A 253 23.23 13.96 19.48
C ASN A 253 23.16 13.58 20.97
N ALA A 254 22.29 12.64 21.35
CA ALA A 254 22.25 12.08 22.71
C ALA A 254 23.42 11.13 23.02
N GLY A 255 24.23 10.76 22.01
CA GLY A 255 25.36 9.84 22.14
C GLY A 255 25.02 8.38 21.88
N PHE A 256 23.91 8.08 21.19
CA PHE A 256 23.62 6.72 20.75
C PHE A 256 24.60 6.33 19.64
N THR A 257 25.45 5.34 19.89
CA THR A 257 26.50 4.87 18.96
C THR A 257 26.16 3.51 18.32
N GLY A 258 25.06 2.86 18.75
CA GLY A 258 24.59 1.60 18.19
C GLY A 258 23.94 1.79 16.81
N ALA A 259 23.55 0.67 16.19
CA ALA A 259 22.79 0.69 14.96
C ALA A 259 21.40 1.29 15.15
N ILE A 260 20.83 1.91 14.11
CA ILE A 260 19.45 2.38 14.11
C ILE A 260 18.76 1.71 12.92
N MET A 261 17.57 1.15 13.13
CA MET A 261 16.86 0.42 12.09
C MET A 261 15.38 0.81 12.06
N GLY A 262 14.80 0.83 10.87
CA GLY A 262 13.38 1.02 10.67
C GLY A 262 12.79 0.07 9.64
N GLY A 263 11.54 0.35 9.27
CA GLY A 263 10.82 -0.37 8.23
C GLY A 263 10.82 0.38 6.89
N ASP A 264 9.98 -0.09 5.99
CA ASP A 264 9.79 0.44 4.63
C ASP A 264 9.39 1.92 4.59
N GLY A 265 8.76 2.43 5.65
CA GLY A 265 8.47 3.86 5.81
C GLY A 265 9.70 4.78 5.83
N TRP A 266 10.91 4.25 5.90
CA TRP A 266 12.16 5.03 5.84
C TRP A 266 12.60 5.38 4.43
N ASP A 267 12.05 4.71 3.41
CA ASP A 267 12.46 4.95 2.04
C ASP A 267 12.10 6.37 1.59
N GLY A 268 13.05 7.07 0.98
CA GLY A 268 12.92 8.49 0.63
C GLY A 268 13.22 9.48 1.77
N SER A 269 13.78 9.04 2.91
CA SER A 269 14.22 9.93 4.00
C SER A 269 15.25 10.93 3.50
N ASP A 270 15.07 12.21 3.85
CA ASP A 270 16.04 13.27 3.54
C ASP A 270 17.24 13.22 4.50
N THR A 271 18.39 12.83 3.98
CA THR A 271 19.67 12.76 4.71
C THR A 271 20.52 14.01 4.55
N THR A 272 20.00 15.07 3.89
CA THR A 272 20.77 16.29 3.59
C THR A 272 21.29 16.95 4.87
N GLY A 273 22.58 17.12 4.94
CA GLY A 273 23.26 17.69 6.13
C GLY A 273 23.40 16.73 7.31
N LEU A 274 22.89 15.49 7.19
CA LEU A 274 22.91 14.47 8.25
C LEU A 274 23.61 13.17 7.81
N ALA A 275 24.25 13.13 6.64
CA ALA A 275 24.78 11.91 6.03
C ALA A 275 25.58 11.04 7.02
N SER A 276 26.52 11.61 7.79
CA SER A 276 27.31 10.88 8.78
C SER A 276 26.52 10.39 10.00
N GLN A 277 25.32 10.91 10.24
CA GLN A 277 24.46 10.44 11.34
C GLN A 277 23.67 9.19 10.93
N PHE A 278 23.54 8.96 9.62
CA PHE A 278 22.94 7.77 9.04
C PHE A 278 23.90 6.58 8.86
N ASP A 279 25.17 6.75 9.25
CA ASP A 279 26.09 5.61 9.34
C ASP A 279 25.52 4.57 10.32
N ASP A 280 25.61 3.27 9.97
CA ASP A 280 25.02 2.17 10.73
C ASP A 280 23.47 2.29 10.88
N CYS A 281 22.80 2.95 9.93
CA CYS A 281 21.35 2.93 9.83
C CYS A 281 20.89 1.94 8.75
N TYR A 282 19.83 1.20 9.06
CA TYR A 282 19.26 0.16 8.21
C TYR A 282 17.75 0.30 8.10
N PHE A 283 17.17 -0.20 7.03
CA PHE A 283 15.71 -0.35 6.94
C PHE A 283 15.32 -1.51 6.04
N THR A 284 14.24 -2.17 6.39
CA THR A 284 13.61 -3.18 5.53
C THR A 284 12.76 -2.49 4.47
N ASN A 285 12.73 -3.03 3.24
CA ASN A 285 12.02 -2.41 2.13
C ASN A 285 11.43 -3.44 1.18
N HIS A 286 10.51 -3.01 0.33
CA HIS A 286 9.86 -3.83 -0.69
C HIS A 286 10.77 -4.20 -1.85
N TYR A 287 11.78 -3.39 -2.11
CA TYR A 287 12.81 -3.57 -3.13
C TYR A 287 14.06 -2.74 -2.78
N SER A 288 15.10 -2.87 -3.58
CA SER A 288 16.20 -1.92 -3.63
C SER A 288 16.45 -1.50 -5.07
N SER A 289 16.64 -0.21 -5.32
CA SER A 289 16.99 0.30 -6.66
C SER A 289 18.35 -0.20 -7.15
N GLU A 290 19.20 -0.73 -6.25
CA GLU A 290 20.48 -1.34 -6.57
C GLU A 290 20.42 -2.86 -6.77
N ASP A 291 19.27 -3.51 -6.56
CA ASP A 291 19.10 -4.93 -6.86
C ASP A 291 19.35 -5.17 -8.35
N THR A 292 20.18 -6.16 -8.65
CA THR A 292 20.62 -6.46 -10.04
C THR A 292 19.58 -7.26 -10.84
N ALA A 293 18.43 -7.58 -10.26
CA ALA A 293 17.34 -8.26 -10.94
C ALA A 293 16.89 -7.46 -12.19
N PRO A 294 16.72 -8.12 -13.36
CA PRO A 294 16.39 -7.42 -14.60
C PRO A 294 15.13 -6.56 -14.53
N ALA A 295 14.09 -7.00 -13.78
CA ALA A 295 12.85 -6.24 -13.61
C ALA A 295 13.13 -4.92 -12.89
N VAL A 296 13.92 -4.95 -11.80
CA VAL A 296 14.31 -3.77 -11.05
C VAL A 296 15.11 -2.81 -11.91
N GLN A 297 16.17 -3.30 -12.56
CA GLN A 297 17.07 -2.43 -13.36
C GLN A 297 16.34 -1.81 -14.55
N ASN A 298 15.43 -2.52 -15.20
CA ASN A 298 14.61 -1.97 -16.28
C ASN A 298 13.67 -0.86 -15.78
N PHE A 299 13.01 -1.07 -14.64
CA PHE A 299 12.15 -0.06 -14.00
C PHE A 299 12.97 1.18 -13.62
N VAL A 300 14.07 0.98 -12.88
CA VAL A 300 14.93 2.07 -12.39
C VAL A 300 15.47 2.90 -13.55
N GLN A 301 15.96 2.24 -14.62
CA GLN A 301 16.47 2.95 -15.80
C GLN A 301 15.37 3.80 -16.44
N LYS A 302 14.23 3.21 -16.77
CA LYS A 302 13.12 3.92 -17.45
C LYS A 302 12.57 5.05 -16.61
N TYR A 303 12.38 4.79 -15.30
CA TYR A 303 11.88 5.79 -14.37
C TYR A 303 12.85 6.98 -14.28
N THR A 304 14.14 6.70 -14.07
CA THR A 304 15.17 7.72 -13.94
C THR A 304 15.33 8.55 -15.21
N GLU A 305 15.30 7.92 -16.39
CA GLU A 305 15.38 8.62 -17.68
C GLU A 305 14.22 9.58 -17.89
N LYS A 306 13.03 9.26 -17.36
CA LYS A 306 11.80 10.04 -17.58
C LYS A 306 11.55 11.08 -16.49
N TYR A 307 11.85 10.75 -15.22
CA TYR A 307 11.43 11.54 -14.06
C TYR A 307 12.57 11.93 -13.10
N GLY A 308 13.79 11.41 -13.32
CA GLY A 308 14.88 11.57 -12.34
C GLY A 308 14.80 10.57 -11.19
N THR A 309 15.57 10.80 -10.14
CA THR A 309 15.71 9.88 -8.99
C THR A 309 15.01 10.37 -7.72
N GLU A 310 14.53 11.61 -7.68
CA GLU A 310 14.06 12.24 -6.45
C GLU A 310 12.84 11.52 -5.83
N SER A 311 11.89 11.10 -6.68
CA SER A 311 10.69 10.35 -6.25
C SER A 311 10.74 8.85 -6.58
N LEU A 312 11.95 8.32 -6.89
CA LEU A 312 12.18 6.89 -7.08
C LEU A 312 12.30 6.20 -5.72
N ASN A 313 11.23 5.59 -5.27
CA ASN A 313 11.12 4.93 -3.97
C ASN A 313 10.24 3.67 -4.06
N ALA A 314 10.06 2.95 -2.95
CA ALA A 314 9.24 1.74 -2.91
C ALA A 314 7.78 2.00 -3.30
N CYS A 315 7.23 3.16 -2.96
CA CYS A 315 5.88 3.52 -3.36
C CYS A 315 5.75 3.53 -4.90
N ALA A 316 6.71 4.15 -5.61
CA ALA A 316 6.74 4.13 -7.07
C ALA A 316 6.77 2.70 -7.62
N ALA A 317 7.64 1.83 -7.08
CA ALA A 317 7.75 0.44 -7.52
C ALA A 317 6.45 -0.36 -7.30
N LEU A 318 5.82 -0.21 -6.13
CA LEU A 318 4.58 -0.92 -5.81
C LEU A 318 3.39 -0.45 -6.66
N TYR A 319 3.27 0.85 -6.93
CA TYR A 319 2.20 1.35 -7.81
C TYR A 319 2.42 0.96 -9.26
N TYR A 320 3.67 0.89 -9.73
CA TYR A 320 3.99 0.34 -11.05
C TYR A 320 3.55 -1.12 -11.17
N ASP A 321 3.96 -1.97 -10.21
CA ASP A 321 3.58 -3.38 -10.17
C ASP A 321 2.06 -3.56 -10.05
N ALA A 322 1.36 -2.71 -9.29
CA ALA A 322 -0.09 -2.79 -9.13
C ALA A 322 -0.84 -2.66 -10.47
N MET A 323 -0.38 -1.81 -11.38
CA MET A 323 -1.00 -1.69 -12.71
C MET A 323 -0.83 -2.99 -13.52
N TYR A 324 0.34 -3.60 -13.48
CA TYR A 324 0.59 -4.87 -14.17
C TYR A 324 -0.16 -6.04 -13.50
N MET A 325 -0.32 -6.03 -12.18
CA MET A 325 -1.14 -7.03 -11.48
C MET A 325 -2.61 -6.95 -11.88
N LEU A 326 -3.18 -5.75 -12.03
CA LEU A 326 -4.56 -5.58 -12.51
C LEU A 326 -4.70 -6.06 -13.96
N MET A 327 -3.75 -5.75 -14.84
CA MET A 327 -3.74 -6.26 -16.21
C MET A 327 -3.70 -7.80 -16.22
N GLN A 328 -2.78 -8.40 -15.45
CA GLN A 328 -2.68 -9.86 -15.35
C GLN A 328 -3.96 -10.48 -14.75
N ALA A 329 -4.62 -9.81 -13.79
CA ALA A 329 -5.89 -10.25 -13.23
C ALA A 329 -6.97 -10.33 -14.31
N ALA A 330 -7.07 -9.34 -15.18
CA ALA A 330 -7.99 -9.35 -16.32
C ALA A 330 -7.65 -10.49 -17.29
N GLU A 331 -6.38 -10.72 -17.60
CA GLU A 331 -5.94 -11.84 -18.43
C GLU A 331 -6.30 -13.21 -17.83
N ASN A 332 -6.06 -13.39 -16.52
CA ASN A 332 -6.37 -14.63 -15.80
C ASN A 332 -7.88 -14.94 -15.78
N ALA A 333 -8.71 -13.92 -15.66
CA ALA A 333 -10.17 -14.07 -15.54
C ALA A 333 -10.92 -13.97 -16.89
N GLY A 334 -10.34 -13.30 -17.87
CA GLY A 334 -10.94 -13.02 -19.18
C GLY A 334 -11.99 -11.91 -19.14
N GLY A 335 -11.84 -10.90 -18.26
CA GLY A 335 -12.79 -9.78 -18.12
C GLY A 335 -12.21 -8.65 -17.29
N THR A 336 -12.80 -7.46 -17.42
CA THR A 336 -12.32 -6.21 -16.77
C THR A 336 -13.21 -5.76 -15.62
N ASP A 337 -14.40 -6.32 -15.45
CA ASP A 337 -15.28 -5.96 -14.34
C ASP A 337 -14.69 -6.36 -12.98
N THR A 338 -15.14 -5.69 -11.91
CA THR A 338 -14.61 -5.90 -10.55
C THR A 338 -14.62 -7.37 -10.12
N ALA A 339 -15.68 -8.13 -10.43
CA ALA A 339 -15.76 -9.54 -10.02
C ALA A 339 -14.75 -10.41 -10.78
N SER A 340 -14.52 -10.14 -12.05
CA SER A 340 -13.50 -10.77 -12.87
C SER A 340 -12.10 -10.45 -12.33
N LEU A 341 -11.83 -9.19 -12.02
CA LEU A 341 -10.54 -8.78 -11.45
C LEU A 341 -10.28 -9.45 -10.09
N VAL A 342 -11.27 -9.49 -9.17
CA VAL A 342 -11.16 -10.21 -7.88
C VAL A 342 -10.83 -11.69 -8.10
N LYS A 343 -11.52 -12.35 -9.05
CA LYS A 343 -11.25 -13.75 -9.40
C LYS A 343 -9.83 -13.92 -9.94
N GLY A 344 -9.37 -12.99 -10.78
CA GLY A 344 -8.03 -13.03 -11.38
C GLY A 344 -6.90 -12.75 -10.40
N MET A 345 -7.18 -12.00 -9.33
CA MET A 345 -6.25 -11.72 -8.23
C MET A 345 -6.12 -12.89 -7.25
N THR A 346 -7.19 -13.67 -7.05
CA THR A 346 -7.22 -14.76 -6.06
C THR A 346 -6.16 -15.82 -6.36
N GLY A 347 -5.20 -15.99 -5.46
CA GLY A 347 -4.10 -16.95 -5.60
C GLY A 347 -3.11 -16.62 -6.75
N MET A 348 -3.09 -15.37 -7.21
CA MET A 348 -2.18 -14.92 -8.27
C MET A 348 -0.72 -15.11 -7.86
N SER A 349 0.10 -15.55 -8.81
CA SER A 349 1.55 -15.40 -8.78
C SER A 349 1.96 -14.35 -9.80
N PHE A 350 2.80 -13.42 -9.39
CA PHE A 350 3.24 -12.26 -10.18
C PHE A 350 4.74 -12.03 -9.95
N THR A 351 5.46 -11.66 -10.99
CA THR A 351 6.88 -11.25 -10.91
C THR A 351 7.00 -9.82 -11.42
N GLY A 352 7.43 -8.91 -10.55
CA GLY A 352 7.56 -7.48 -10.85
C GLY A 352 8.81 -6.86 -10.28
N VAL A 353 8.77 -5.55 -10.10
CA VAL A 353 9.85 -4.76 -9.49
C VAL A 353 10.03 -5.13 -8.02
N GLY A 354 8.93 -5.40 -7.33
CA GLY A 354 8.93 -5.88 -5.96
C GLY A 354 9.34 -7.35 -5.80
N GLY A 355 9.84 -8.02 -6.86
CA GLY A 355 10.22 -9.42 -6.89
C GLY A 355 9.05 -10.37 -7.16
N ASP A 356 9.23 -11.64 -6.78
CA ASP A 356 8.18 -12.65 -6.91
C ASP A 356 7.15 -12.50 -5.79
N ILE A 357 5.89 -12.43 -6.16
CA ILE A 357 4.72 -12.29 -5.29
C ILE A 357 3.81 -13.49 -5.51
N THR A 358 3.33 -14.10 -4.43
CA THR A 358 2.20 -15.03 -4.46
C THR A 358 1.17 -14.54 -3.47
N LEU A 359 -0.06 -14.30 -3.94
CA LEU A 359 -1.17 -13.91 -3.07
C LEU A 359 -1.70 -15.14 -2.34
N ASP A 360 -1.78 -15.06 -1.03
CA ASP A 360 -2.32 -16.11 -0.18
C ASP A 360 -3.86 -16.11 -0.13
N GLU A 361 -4.44 -16.93 0.72
CA GLU A 361 -5.89 -17.06 0.90
C GLU A 361 -6.56 -15.80 1.46
N ASN A 362 -5.80 -14.91 2.11
CA ASN A 362 -6.28 -13.63 2.64
C ASN A 362 -6.06 -12.47 1.66
N GLY A 363 -5.42 -12.70 0.51
CA GLY A 363 -5.00 -11.66 -0.42
C GLY A 363 -3.71 -10.95 -0.03
N ASP A 364 -2.94 -11.50 0.92
CA ASP A 364 -1.64 -11.01 1.35
C ASP A 364 -0.53 -11.49 0.41
N ALA A 365 0.44 -10.62 0.15
CA ALA A 365 1.58 -10.96 -0.68
C ALA A 365 2.66 -11.71 0.12
N ILE A 366 2.92 -12.96 -0.26
CA ILE A 366 4.11 -13.69 0.15
C ILE A 366 5.22 -13.29 -0.81
N LYS A 367 6.26 -12.62 -0.29
CA LYS A 367 7.38 -12.09 -1.09
C LYS A 367 8.65 -11.98 -0.26
N SER A 368 9.77 -11.70 -0.93
CA SER A 368 11.03 -11.35 -0.29
C SER A 368 11.01 -9.92 0.27
N ILE A 369 12.00 -9.60 1.11
CA ILE A 369 12.21 -8.30 1.71
C ILE A 369 13.66 -7.86 1.49
N ALA A 370 13.88 -6.66 0.98
CA ALA A 370 15.19 -6.06 0.89
C ALA A 370 15.60 -5.43 2.21
N VAL A 371 16.88 -5.50 2.55
CA VAL A 371 17.50 -4.72 3.63
C VAL A 371 18.42 -3.70 2.98
N ASN A 372 18.16 -2.45 3.26
CA ASN A 372 18.95 -1.31 2.80
C ASN A 372 19.70 -0.66 3.96
N THR A 373 20.76 0.05 3.63
CA THR A 373 21.57 0.88 4.55
C THR A 373 21.82 2.24 3.91
N PHE A 374 22.54 3.11 4.62
CA PHE A 374 22.98 4.40 4.09
C PHE A 374 24.51 4.45 4.07
N VAL A 375 25.05 4.94 2.96
CA VAL A 375 26.48 5.22 2.79
C VAL A 375 26.62 6.63 2.24
N ASP A 376 27.30 7.51 2.97
CA ASP A 376 27.42 8.92 2.63
C ASP A 376 26.05 9.59 2.38
N GLY A 377 25.01 9.14 3.11
CA GLY A 377 23.64 9.62 2.97
C GLY A 377 22.84 9.02 1.79
N ALA A 378 23.46 8.23 0.93
CA ALA A 378 22.77 7.54 -0.15
C ALA A 378 22.30 6.15 0.30
N VAL A 379 21.09 5.76 -0.13
CA VAL A 379 20.57 4.40 0.11
C VAL A 379 21.41 3.40 -0.66
N LYS A 380 21.80 2.32 0.02
CA LYS A 380 22.57 1.19 -0.49
C LYS A 380 21.91 -0.13 -0.15
N TRP A 381 21.87 -1.02 -1.13
CA TRP A 381 21.39 -2.38 -0.90
C TRP A 381 22.39 -3.20 -0.09
N THR A 382 21.90 -3.97 0.87
CA THR A 382 22.72 -4.89 1.66
C THR A 382 22.46 -6.33 1.26
N GLU A 383 21.21 -6.75 1.35
CA GLU A 383 20.78 -8.11 1.07
C GLU A 383 19.27 -8.19 0.86
N THR A 384 18.81 -9.28 0.28
CA THR A 384 17.38 -9.62 0.18
C THR A 384 17.17 -10.93 0.90
N LEU A 385 16.17 -10.97 1.79
CA LEU A 385 15.75 -12.14 2.55
C LEU A 385 14.50 -12.74 1.89
N GLY A 386 14.49 -14.05 1.72
CA GLY A 386 13.31 -14.80 1.26
C GLY A 386 12.22 -14.86 2.33
N SER A 387 11.05 -15.39 1.97
CA SER A 387 9.91 -15.50 2.90
C SER A 387 10.19 -16.40 4.12
N ASP A 388 11.20 -17.26 4.07
CA ASP A 388 11.69 -18.08 5.16
C ASP A 388 12.79 -17.39 6.02
N GLY A 389 13.25 -16.21 5.62
CA GLY A 389 14.32 -15.45 6.25
C GLY A 389 15.72 -15.83 5.80
N ALA A 390 15.86 -16.75 4.84
CA ALA A 390 17.16 -17.04 4.25
C ALA A 390 17.62 -15.93 3.31
N VAL A 391 18.91 -15.62 3.29
CA VAL A 391 19.49 -14.68 2.31
C VAL A 391 19.37 -15.29 0.92
N VAL A 392 18.62 -14.63 0.02
CA VAL A 392 18.43 -15.06 -1.38
C VAL A 392 19.33 -14.29 -2.35
N SER A 393 19.69 -13.07 -2.00
CA SER A 393 20.67 -12.28 -2.73
C SER A 393 21.37 -11.30 -1.81
N LYS A 394 22.57 -10.84 -2.16
CA LYS A 394 23.40 -9.95 -1.35
C LYS A 394 24.23 -9.03 -2.25
N ALA A 395 24.45 -7.81 -1.78
CA ALA A 395 25.39 -6.90 -2.39
C ALA A 395 26.83 -7.48 -2.35
N ASP A 396 27.62 -7.19 -3.38
CA ASP A 396 29.04 -7.62 -3.50
C ASP A 396 29.96 -6.93 -2.47
#